data_3e6aeeda8dfb74f6adce348d1f9cbd2a
#
_entry.id   3e6aeeda8dfb74f6adce348d1f9cbd2a
#
_cell.length_a   1.000
_cell.length_b   1.000
_cell.length_c   1.000
_cell.angle_alpha   90.00
_cell.angle_beta   90.00
_cell.angle_gamma   90.00
#
_symmetry.space_group_name_H-M   'P 1'
#
loop_
_entity.id
_entity.type
_entity.pdbx_description
1 polymer ?
#
loop_
_entity_poly.entity_id
_entity_poly.type
_entity_poly.pdbx_seq_one_letter_code
_entity_poly.pdbx_strand_id
1 'polypeptide(L)'
;MSELDFVRRGQDLKAYRALNWEGSFADYLRLLKEDPRPLRTSFQRVHDMILAHGVEEYTRFKEKLLHYRFFDDPFEGGKDAVFGLDKPLMRLVATLKAAAHRLGPERRILLLHGPVGSAKSTIARLLKKGLEAYSRTEEGKLFTFYWKTEEGPLPCPMHEEPLHLLPQDLREAFLEELRALHPDYPYPLEVEGDLCPVCRFQMREGLRKYEGDLAALLEHEVVVKRLVLSEKDRVGIGTFQPKDEKNQDSTELTGDINYRKVALYGSDSDPRAFNFDGELNIANRGIVEFIEILKLDVAFLYDLLTASQEHKIKSKKFAQTDIDEIVLGHTNEPEYRKLQANEYMEALRDRTIKIDVPYILRVSDEVRIYQRDFAKVRGKHIAPHTLEMAATWAVLTRLEPPKRAGLTLMQKLKLYDGKLLPGWTEETVRELMGEAKREGLEGISPRYIQDKISNVLVTSEEPCINPFMVMNELEEGLKHHSLISDERTRERYRALLQEVKAEYAEIVKNEVQRAIGR
;
A
#
# COMPACT_ATOMS: atom_id res chain seq x y z
N MET A 1 -22.48 -28.83 30.34
CA MET A 1 -21.85 -27.63 29.76
C MET A 1 -22.23 -27.53 28.29
N SER A 2 -22.66 -26.35 27.83
CA SER A 2 -23.03 -26.15 26.44
C SER A 2 -21.78 -26.14 25.56
N GLU A 3 -21.87 -26.75 24.36
CA GLU A 3 -20.83 -26.68 23.35
C GLU A 3 -20.42 -25.24 22.98
N LEU A 4 -21.29 -24.28 23.26
CA LEU A 4 -21.05 -22.86 22.97
C LEU A 4 -20.34 -22.10 24.10
N ASP A 5 -20.02 -22.76 25.22
CA ASP A 5 -19.38 -22.05 26.35
C ASP A 5 -18.01 -21.43 25.99
N PHE A 6 -17.24 -22.07 25.10
CA PHE A 6 -15.98 -21.50 24.63
C PHE A 6 -16.20 -20.24 23.79
N VAL A 7 -17.29 -20.20 23.00
CA VAL A 7 -17.66 -19.01 22.21
C VAL A 7 -18.03 -17.87 23.15
N ARG A 8 -18.85 -18.13 24.18
CA ARG A 8 -19.28 -17.10 25.13
C ARG A 8 -18.10 -16.50 25.89
N ARG A 9 -17.10 -17.30 26.22
CA ARG A 9 -15.89 -16.83 26.91
C ARG A 9 -14.94 -16.05 26.01
N GLY A 10 -14.92 -16.38 24.69
CA GLY A 10 -14.05 -15.74 23.72
C GLY A 10 -14.64 -14.53 23.01
N GLN A 11 -15.95 -14.29 23.13
CA GLN A 11 -16.60 -13.16 22.47
C GLN A 11 -16.42 -11.85 23.23
N ASP A 12 -16.25 -10.75 22.49
CA ASP A 12 -16.14 -9.41 23.03
C ASP A 12 -17.37 -8.58 22.65
N LEU A 13 -18.36 -8.54 23.52
CA LEU A 13 -19.60 -7.80 23.31
C LEU A 13 -19.40 -6.29 23.34
N LYS A 14 -18.41 -5.82 24.10
CA LYS A 14 -18.09 -4.39 24.17
C LYS A 14 -17.52 -3.91 22.85
N ALA A 15 -16.59 -4.66 22.26
CA ALA A 15 -16.04 -4.38 20.94
C ALA A 15 -17.12 -4.38 19.87
N TYR A 16 -18.02 -5.37 19.89
CA TYR A 16 -19.14 -5.42 18.96
C TYR A 16 -20.01 -4.15 19.03
N ARG A 17 -20.35 -3.71 20.24
CA ARG A 17 -21.16 -2.50 20.44
C ARG A 17 -20.44 -1.25 19.93
N ALA A 18 -19.14 -1.14 20.15
CA ALA A 18 -18.33 -0.02 19.66
C ALA A 18 -18.30 0.04 18.13
N LEU A 19 -18.17 -1.10 17.46
CA LEU A 19 -18.14 -1.19 16.00
C LEU A 19 -19.53 -0.98 15.35
N ASN A 20 -20.59 -1.16 16.09
CA ASN A 20 -21.97 -0.97 15.63
C ASN A 20 -22.65 0.24 16.28
N TRP A 21 -21.86 1.19 16.71
CA TRP A 21 -22.37 2.42 17.34
C TRP A 21 -23.27 3.19 16.37
N GLU A 22 -24.42 3.59 16.87
CA GLU A 22 -25.35 4.50 16.20
C GLU A 22 -25.75 5.61 17.18
N GLY A 23 -25.96 6.79 16.62
CA GLY A 23 -26.40 7.94 17.41
C GLY A 23 -27.06 9.01 16.55
N SER A 24 -27.59 10.04 17.20
CA SER A 24 -28.12 11.20 16.52
C SER A 24 -26.97 12.05 15.95
N PHE A 25 -27.31 12.96 15.06
CA PHE A 25 -26.35 13.95 14.56
C PHE A 25 -25.79 14.79 15.72
N ALA A 26 -26.63 15.15 16.69
CA ALA A 26 -26.20 15.86 17.89
C ALA A 26 -25.21 15.03 18.74
N ASP A 27 -25.47 13.72 18.89
CA ASP A 27 -24.53 12.81 19.57
C ASP A 27 -23.16 12.81 18.89
N TYR A 28 -23.14 12.81 17.57
CA TYR A 28 -21.91 12.86 16.79
C TYR A 28 -21.15 14.17 16.97
N LEU A 29 -21.84 15.29 16.98
CA LEU A 29 -21.21 16.59 17.25
C LEU A 29 -20.56 16.62 18.64
N ARG A 30 -21.22 16.07 19.66
CA ARG A 30 -20.65 15.94 21.00
C ARG A 30 -19.41 15.05 21.02
N LEU A 31 -19.46 13.94 20.30
CA LEU A 31 -18.32 13.02 20.16
C LEU A 31 -17.11 13.75 19.53
N LEU A 32 -17.34 14.55 18.49
CA LEU A 32 -16.27 15.31 17.83
C LEU A 32 -15.66 16.38 18.75
N LYS A 33 -16.45 16.98 19.63
CA LYS A 33 -15.93 17.95 20.61
C LYS A 33 -14.97 17.31 21.61
N GLU A 34 -15.17 16.04 21.94
CA GLU A 34 -14.26 15.28 22.79
C GLU A 34 -13.04 14.78 22.00
N ASP A 35 -13.25 14.34 20.77
CA ASP A 35 -12.20 13.75 19.91
C ASP A 35 -12.47 14.06 18.44
N PRO A 36 -11.74 15.00 17.83
CA PRO A 36 -11.94 15.36 16.42
C PRO A 36 -11.30 14.40 15.41
N ARG A 37 -10.58 13.36 15.87
CA ARG A 37 -9.88 12.43 14.98
C ARG A 37 -10.76 11.75 13.93
N PRO A 38 -12.07 11.50 14.15
CA PRO A 38 -12.93 10.96 13.08
C PRO A 38 -12.98 11.82 11.81
N LEU A 39 -12.67 13.10 11.91
CA LEU A 39 -12.65 14.02 10.75
C LEU A 39 -11.40 13.91 9.88
N ARG A 40 -10.45 13.05 10.24
CA ARG A 40 -9.23 12.89 9.45
C ARG A 40 -9.55 12.50 8.02
N THR A 41 -8.76 13.04 7.09
CA THR A 41 -8.75 12.59 5.70
C THR A 41 -8.12 11.19 5.62
N SER A 42 -8.27 10.52 4.48
CA SER A 42 -7.64 9.22 4.24
C SER A 42 -6.13 9.27 4.45
N PHE A 43 -5.46 10.30 3.96
CA PHE A 43 -4.02 10.47 4.14
C PHE A 43 -3.64 10.65 5.60
N GLN A 44 -4.37 11.46 6.34
CA GLN A 44 -4.15 11.68 7.77
C GLN A 44 -4.32 10.38 8.56
N ARG A 45 -5.35 9.62 8.24
CA ARG A 45 -5.64 8.35 8.92
C ARG A 45 -4.58 7.30 8.64
N VAL A 46 -4.13 7.18 7.40
CA VAL A 46 -3.07 6.22 7.05
C VAL A 46 -1.74 6.62 7.69
N HIS A 47 -1.41 7.90 7.69
CA HIS A 47 -0.19 8.37 8.36
C HIS A 47 -0.20 8.05 9.85
N ASP A 48 -1.29 8.39 10.55
CA ASP A 48 -1.44 8.07 11.97
C ASP A 48 -1.41 6.56 12.23
N MET A 49 -2.01 5.77 11.36
CA MET A 49 -2.02 4.31 11.44
C MET A 49 -0.60 3.75 11.39
N ILE A 50 0.23 4.22 10.48
CA ILE A 50 1.62 3.77 10.37
C ILE A 50 2.39 4.12 11.64
N LEU A 51 2.25 5.35 12.13
CA LEU A 51 2.95 5.80 13.33
C LEU A 51 2.49 5.09 14.60
N ALA A 52 1.24 4.64 14.65
CA ALA A 52 0.68 3.95 15.82
C ALA A 52 1.40 2.63 16.14
N HIS A 53 2.04 2.01 15.15
CA HIS A 53 2.81 0.77 15.34
C HIS A 53 4.23 0.99 15.86
N GLY A 54 4.67 2.23 15.92
CA GLY A 54 5.99 2.59 16.44
C GLY A 54 7.04 2.84 15.37
N VAL A 55 8.03 3.62 15.75
CA VAL A 55 9.14 4.02 14.88
C VAL A 55 10.44 3.81 15.65
N GLU A 56 11.42 3.18 15.02
CA GLU A 56 12.77 3.02 15.54
C GLU A 56 13.73 3.89 14.73
N GLU A 57 14.61 4.59 15.42
CA GLU A 57 15.66 5.38 14.81
C GLU A 57 16.98 4.65 14.93
N TYR A 58 17.75 4.56 13.85
CA TYR A 58 19.08 3.96 13.84
C TYR A 58 19.98 4.66 12.83
N THR A 59 21.28 4.44 12.97
CA THR A 59 22.28 5.03 12.07
C THR A 59 22.99 3.94 11.30
N ARG A 60 23.11 4.10 9.98
CA ARG A 60 23.86 3.22 9.10
C ARG A 60 24.63 4.05 8.09
N PHE A 61 25.93 3.77 7.94
CA PHE A 61 26.83 4.54 7.08
C PHE A 61 26.75 6.05 7.36
N LYS A 62 26.74 6.43 8.65
CA LYS A 62 26.56 7.81 9.14
C LYS A 62 25.29 8.51 8.67
N GLU A 63 24.31 7.75 8.20
CA GLU A 63 23.01 8.24 7.83
C GLU A 63 21.95 7.80 8.84
N LYS A 64 21.13 8.76 9.27
CA LYS A 64 20.04 8.53 10.19
C LYS A 64 18.85 7.93 9.45
N LEU A 65 18.43 6.75 9.85
CA LEU A 65 17.32 6.02 9.23
C LEU A 65 16.20 5.79 10.23
N LEU A 66 14.99 5.72 9.71
CA LEU A 66 13.79 5.39 10.48
C LEU A 66 13.26 4.04 10.01
N HIS A 67 12.99 3.18 10.97
CA HIS A 67 12.31 1.91 10.71
C HIS A 67 10.89 1.98 11.28
N TYR A 68 9.89 1.88 10.42
CA TYR A 68 8.48 1.86 10.82
C TYR A 68 8.06 0.41 11.06
N ARG A 69 7.73 0.07 12.30
CA ARG A 69 7.35 -1.30 12.70
C ARG A 69 6.09 -1.80 11.99
N PHE A 70 5.28 -0.89 11.50
CA PHE A 70 4.12 -1.25 10.68
C PHE A 70 4.50 -2.18 9.52
N PHE A 71 5.64 -1.94 8.87
CA PHE A 71 6.08 -2.74 7.73
C PHE A 71 6.71 -4.09 8.11
N ASP A 72 6.76 -4.41 9.40
CA ASP A 72 7.14 -5.75 9.89
C ASP A 72 5.95 -6.72 9.90
N ASP A 73 4.78 -6.29 9.45
CA ASP A 73 3.52 -7.04 9.41
C ASP A 73 3.06 -7.51 10.80
N PRO A 74 2.50 -6.62 11.62
CA PRO A 74 1.96 -7.00 12.92
C PRO A 74 0.65 -7.77 12.86
N PHE A 75 0.05 -7.93 11.67
CA PHE A 75 -1.29 -8.51 11.49
C PHE A 75 -1.27 -10.02 11.31
N GLU A 76 -0.25 -10.56 10.63
CA GLU A 76 -0.14 -11.99 10.29
C GLU A 76 1.22 -12.58 10.69
N GLY A 77 1.79 -12.11 11.78
CA GLY A 77 3.03 -12.66 12.33
C GLY A 77 4.27 -12.50 11.43
N GLY A 78 4.31 -11.45 10.62
CA GLY A 78 5.44 -11.16 9.76
C GLY A 78 5.39 -11.80 8.37
N LYS A 79 4.29 -12.40 7.99
CA LYS A 79 4.12 -13.04 6.67
C LYS A 79 4.40 -12.09 5.51
N ASP A 80 3.95 -10.85 5.61
CA ASP A 80 4.14 -9.80 4.60
C ASP A 80 5.19 -8.75 5.03
N ALA A 81 6.08 -9.09 5.97
CA ALA A 81 7.12 -8.16 6.41
C ALA A 81 8.01 -7.71 5.24
N VAL A 82 8.30 -6.42 5.21
CA VAL A 82 9.18 -5.79 4.20
C VAL A 82 10.55 -5.57 4.82
N PHE A 83 11.56 -6.24 4.29
CA PHE A 83 12.93 -6.16 4.78
C PHE A 83 13.81 -5.29 3.88
N GLY A 84 14.74 -4.58 4.48
CA GLY A 84 15.82 -3.91 3.74
C GLY A 84 15.42 -2.73 2.86
N LEU A 85 14.23 -2.17 3.03
CA LEU A 85 13.70 -1.07 2.22
C LEU A 85 13.34 0.16 3.05
N ASP A 86 14.06 0.41 4.14
CA ASP A 86 13.73 1.54 5.02
C ASP A 86 13.78 2.90 4.31
N LYS A 87 14.75 3.13 3.42
CA LYS A 87 14.80 4.38 2.65
C LYS A 87 13.59 4.61 1.74
N PRO A 88 13.19 3.66 0.89
CA PRO A 88 11.96 3.78 0.13
C PRO A 88 10.72 3.98 1.01
N LEU A 89 10.63 3.25 2.12
CA LEU A 89 9.51 3.38 3.05
C LEU A 89 9.51 4.73 3.78
N MET A 90 10.68 5.27 4.12
CA MET A 90 10.78 6.64 4.64
C MET A 90 10.24 7.67 3.65
N ARG A 91 10.54 7.51 2.36
CA ARG A 91 10.01 8.40 1.31
C ARG A 91 8.50 8.28 1.19
N LEU A 92 7.97 7.07 1.23
CA LEU A 92 6.52 6.83 1.20
C LEU A 92 5.84 7.51 2.40
N VAL A 93 6.34 7.29 3.60
CA VAL A 93 5.76 7.87 4.82
C VAL A 93 5.90 9.40 4.83
N ALA A 94 7.02 9.95 4.38
CA ALA A 94 7.20 11.39 4.23
C ALA A 94 6.19 11.99 3.25
N THR A 95 5.90 11.30 2.15
CA THR A 95 4.89 11.71 1.17
C THR A 95 3.49 11.68 1.78
N LEU A 96 3.16 10.64 2.53
CA LEU A 96 1.88 10.52 3.24
C LEU A 96 1.74 11.63 4.30
N LYS A 97 2.81 11.94 5.01
CA LYS A 97 2.83 13.04 5.98
C LYS A 97 2.57 14.39 5.33
N ALA A 98 3.24 14.67 4.20
CA ALA A 98 3.02 15.90 3.45
C ALA A 98 1.58 16.00 2.94
N ALA A 99 1.01 14.90 2.45
CA ALA A 99 -0.39 14.82 2.05
C ALA A 99 -1.35 15.03 3.23
N ALA A 100 -1.03 14.49 4.40
CA ALA A 100 -1.79 14.68 5.63
C ALA A 100 -1.84 16.16 6.05
N HIS A 101 -0.75 16.89 5.83
CA HIS A 101 -0.66 18.33 6.09
C HIS A 101 -1.14 19.21 4.91
N ARG A 102 -1.70 18.63 3.87
CA ARG A 102 -2.23 19.30 2.67
C ARG A 102 -1.20 20.15 1.92
N LEU A 103 0.02 19.61 1.79
CA LEU A 103 1.15 20.29 1.14
C LEU A 103 1.31 19.95 -0.35
N GLY A 104 0.34 19.30 -0.96
CA GLY A 104 0.29 18.99 -2.38
C GLY A 104 0.13 17.52 -2.77
N PRO A 105 0.81 16.56 -2.10
CA PRO A 105 0.73 15.14 -2.48
C PRO A 105 -0.67 14.53 -2.38
N GLU A 106 -1.57 15.11 -1.59
CA GLU A 106 -2.98 14.66 -1.47
C GLU A 106 -3.75 14.78 -2.79
N ARG A 107 -3.24 15.55 -3.74
CA ARG A 107 -3.83 15.75 -5.07
C ARG A 107 -3.14 14.94 -6.17
N ARG A 108 -2.34 13.96 -5.78
CA ARG A 108 -1.53 13.17 -6.71
C ARG A 108 -1.71 11.68 -6.47
N ILE A 109 -1.49 10.90 -7.53
CA ILE A 109 -1.43 9.45 -7.44
C ILE A 109 -0.06 9.05 -6.89
N LEU A 110 -0.03 8.18 -5.90
CA LEU A 110 1.20 7.56 -5.42
C LEU A 110 1.55 6.39 -6.34
N LEU A 111 2.70 6.46 -6.98
CA LEU A 111 3.13 5.46 -7.95
C LEU A 111 4.32 4.67 -7.40
N LEU A 112 4.08 3.43 -7.03
CA LEU A 112 5.13 2.50 -6.64
C LEU A 112 5.77 1.93 -7.90
N HIS A 113 7.04 2.26 -8.10
CA HIS A 113 7.81 1.88 -9.27
C HIS A 113 8.92 0.93 -8.88
N GLY A 114 9.02 -0.19 -9.59
CA GLY A 114 10.07 -1.15 -9.31
C GLY A 114 9.95 -2.41 -10.17
N PRO A 115 10.96 -3.27 -10.12
CA PRO A 115 10.99 -4.47 -10.93
C PRO A 115 9.92 -5.48 -10.51
N VAL A 116 9.62 -6.41 -11.40
CA VAL A 116 8.65 -7.50 -11.12
C VAL A 116 9.15 -8.34 -9.94
N GLY A 117 8.27 -8.58 -8.97
CA GLY A 117 8.61 -9.34 -7.77
C GLY A 117 9.30 -8.52 -6.68
N SER A 118 9.39 -7.20 -6.83
CA SER A 118 9.75 -6.32 -5.71
C SER A 118 8.56 -6.17 -4.74
N ALA A 119 8.77 -5.49 -3.62
CA ALA A 119 7.78 -5.42 -2.54
C ALA A 119 6.57 -4.50 -2.81
N LYS A 120 6.34 -4.04 -4.04
CA LYS A 120 5.24 -3.12 -4.37
C LYS A 120 3.87 -3.63 -3.92
N SER A 121 3.52 -4.84 -4.32
CA SER A 121 2.24 -5.46 -3.95
C SER A 121 2.13 -5.71 -2.45
N THR A 122 3.24 -6.06 -1.82
CA THR A 122 3.29 -6.31 -0.38
C THR A 122 3.04 -5.02 0.40
N ILE A 123 3.66 -3.91 0.00
CA ILE A 123 3.45 -2.59 0.61
C ILE A 123 1.97 -2.19 0.49
N ALA A 124 1.39 -2.33 -0.70
CA ALA A 124 -0.02 -2.01 -0.93
C ALA A 124 -0.94 -2.87 -0.07
N ARG A 125 -0.66 -4.16 0.03
CA ARG A 125 -1.44 -5.09 0.87
C ARG A 125 -1.37 -4.72 2.33
N LEU A 126 -0.18 -4.37 2.84
CA LEU A 126 -0.01 -3.92 4.23
C LEU A 126 -0.80 -2.64 4.51
N LEU A 127 -0.76 -1.66 3.60
CA LEU A 127 -1.51 -0.42 3.76
C LEU A 127 -3.02 -0.68 3.84
N LYS A 128 -3.53 -1.55 2.99
CA LYS A 128 -4.95 -1.95 3.00
C LYS A 128 -5.34 -2.67 4.29
N LYS A 129 -4.57 -3.68 4.68
CA LYS A 129 -4.79 -4.41 5.95
C LYS A 129 -4.70 -3.51 7.16
N GLY A 130 -3.70 -2.65 7.17
CA GLY A 130 -3.47 -1.72 8.27
C GLY A 130 -4.61 -0.73 8.45
N LEU A 131 -5.10 -0.16 7.35
CA LEU A 131 -6.22 0.77 7.38
C LEU A 131 -7.51 0.08 7.84
N GLU A 132 -7.75 -1.13 7.34
CA GLU A 132 -8.88 -1.96 7.76
C GLU A 132 -8.86 -2.23 9.26
N ALA A 133 -7.73 -2.70 9.79
CA ALA A 133 -7.55 -2.94 11.22
C ALA A 133 -7.67 -1.66 12.05
N TYR A 134 -7.06 -0.57 11.57
CA TYR A 134 -7.10 0.73 12.27
C TYR A 134 -8.51 1.29 12.39
N SER A 135 -9.36 1.11 11.37
CA SER A 135 -10.76 1.56 11.40
C SER A 135 -11.58 0.88 12.50
N ARG A 136 -11.13 -0.27 12.99
CA ARG A 136 -11.77 -1.02 14.07
C ARG A 136 -11.32 -0.57 15.46
N THR A 137 -10.25 0.19 15.55
CA THR A 137 -9.73 0.68 16.84
C THR A 137 -10.47 1.92 17.29
N GLU A 138 -10.38 2.22 18.58
CA GLU A 138 -10.93 3.46 19.13
C GLU A 138 -10.20 4.69 18.57
N GLU A 139 -8.89 4.60 18.41
CA GLU A 139 -8.07 5.65 17.83
C GLU A 139 -8.41 5.92 16.36
N GLY A 140 -8.67 4.89 15.60
CA GLY A 140 -8.90 4.96 14.16
C GLY A 140 -10.35 5.10 13.74
N LYS A 141 -11.27 5.32 14.67
CA LYS A 141 -12.70 5.37 14.38
C LYS A 141 -13.08 6.46 13.39
N LEU A 142 -14.04 6.14 12.54
CA LEU A 142 -14.66 7.06 11.60
C LEU A 142 -16.14 6.71 11.47
N PHE A 143 -16.91 7.63 10.91
CA PHE A 143 -18.36 7.53 10.91
C PHE A 143 -18.93 7.89 9.55
N THR A 144 -20.15 7.38 9.30
CA THR A 144 -21.00 7.74 8.19
C THR A 144 -22.43 7.89 8.71
N PHE A 145 -23.40 7.97 7.83
CA PHE A 145 -24.80 8.16 8.20
C PHE A 145 -25.75 7.46 7.23
N TYR A 146 -26.98 7.30 7.66
CA TYR A 146 -28.08 6.87 6.82
C TYR A 146 -29.32 7.73 7.06
N TRP A 147 -30.18 7.76 6.08
CA TRP A 147 -31.46 8.44 6.14
C TRP A 147 -32.56 7.47 6.58
N LYS A 148 -33.43 7.93 7.44
CA LYS A 148 -34.68 7.20 7.77
C LYS A 148 -35.68 7.50 6.68
N THR A 149 -36.13 6.49 5.95
CA THR A 149 -37.16 6.62 4.93
C THR A 149 -38.33 5.69 5.23
N GLU A 150 -39.47 5.92 4.57
CA GLU A 150 -40.63 5.05 4.71
C GLU A 150 -40.37 3.62 4.26
N GLU A 151 -39.41 3.44 3.34
CA GLU A 151 -38.99 2.13 2.83
C GLU A 151 -37.88 1.48 3.69
N GLY A 152 -37.48 2.11 4.79
CA GLY A 152 -36.42 1.67 5.67
C GLY A 152 -35.18 2.57 5.63
N PRO A 153 -34.05 2.15 6.25
CA PRO A 153 -32.84 2.94 6.25
C PRO A 153 -32.20 3.01 4.86
N LEU A 154 -31.84 4.23 4.45
CA LEU A 154 -31.11 4.49 3.21
C LEU A 154 -29.70 4.95 3.54
N PRO A 155 -28.69 4.05 3.48
CA PRO A 155 -27.30 4.43 3.72
C PRO A 155 -26.77 5.38 2.65
N CYS A 156 -25.89 6.30 3.04
CA CYS A 156 -25.15 7.08 2.07
C CYS A 156 -24.29 6.14 1.21
N PRO A 157 -24.46 6.12 -0.11
CA PRO A 157 -23.74 5.18 -0.96
C PRO A 157 -22.23 5.43 -1.03
N MET A 158 -21.80 6.63 -0.69
CA MET A 158 -20.39 7.02 -0.65
C MET A 158 -19.79 6.95 0.75
N HIS A 159 -20.54 6.49 1.74
CA HIS A 159 -20.11 6.41 3.14
C HIS A 159 -19.50 7.72 3.67
N GLU A 160 -20.14 8.84 3.33
CA GLU A 160 -19.61 10.16 3.59
C GLU A 160 -19.47 10.51 5.08
N GLU A 161 -18.57 11.46 5.33
CA GLU A 161 -18.44 12.11 6.63
C GLU A 161 -19.74 12.84 6.98
N PRO A 162 -20.31 12.60 8.19
CA PRO A 162 -21.59 13.23 8.55
C PRO A 162 -21.59 14.77 8.52
N LEU A 163 -20.43 15.44 8.67
CA LEU A 163 -20.37 16.89 8.57
C LEU A 163 -20.68 17.43 7.17
N HIS A 164 -20.68 16.59 6.14
CA HIS A 164 -21.19 16.96 4.82
C HIS A 164 -22.65 17.37 4.83
N LEU A 165 -23.40 16.94 5.86
CA LEU A 165 -24.80 17.33 6.06
C LEU A 165 -24.97 18.81 6.43
N LEU A 166 -23.92 19.45 6.93
CA LEU A 166 -23.93 20.88 7.22
C LEU A 166 -23.55 21.71 5.99
N PRO A 167 -24.29 22.77 5.67
CA PRO A 167 -23.83 23.76 4.70
C PRO A 167 -22.49 24.34 5.08
N GLN A 168 -21.74 24.84 4.12
CA GLN A 168 -20.35 25.25 4.27
C GLN A 168 -20.12 26.23 5.43
N ASP A 169 -20.97 27.24 5.57
CA ASP A 169 -20.84 28.25 6.63
C ASP A 169 -21.08 27.68 8.04
N LEU A 170 -22.08 26.83 8.20
CA LEU A 170 -22.36 26.14 9.48
C LEU A 170 -21.27 25.14 9.82
N ARG A 171 -20.79 24.42 8.80
CA ARG A 171 -19.67 23.49 8.95
C ARG A 171 -18.42 24.20 9.44
N GLU A 172 -18.06 25.32 8.80
CA GLU A 172 -16.88 26.11 9.18
C GLU A 172 -17.01 26.68 10.59
N ALA A 173 -18.19 27.15 10.96
CA ALA A 173 -18.43 27.63 12.33
C ALA A 173 -18.21 26.54 13.38
N PHE A 174 -18.65 25.32 13.09
CA PHE A 174 -18.42 24.16 13.97
C PHE A 174 -16.94 23.79 14.02
N LEU A 175 -16.24 23.80 12.88
CA LEU A 175 -14.81 23.51 12.81
C LEU A 175 -13.97 24.53 13.57
N GLU A 176 -14.35 25.81 13.56
CA GLU A 176 -13.69 26.84 14.38
C GLU A 176 -13.83 26.55 15.86
N GLU A 177 -15.00 26.10 16.30
CA GLU A 177 -15.22 25.67 17.68
C GLU A 177 -14.30 24.49 18.05
N LEU A 178 -14.17 23.51 17.16
CA LEU A 178 -13.26 22.38 17.35
C LEU A 178 -11.78 22.82 17.43
N ARG A 179 -11.37 23.74 16.56
CA ARG A 179 -10.01 24.28 16.59
C ARG A 179 -9.70 24.98 17.91
N ALA A 180 -10.66 25.70 18.45
CA ALA A 180 -10.52 26.34 19.77
C ALA A 180 -10.42 25.32 20.90
N LEU A 181 -11.18 24.23 20.85
CA LEU A 181 -11.15 23.16 21.84
C LEU A 181 -9.88 22.29 21.75
N HIS A 182 -9.30 22.16 20.56
CA HIS A 182 -8.16 21.29 20.30
C HIS A 182 -7.02 22.06 19.59
N PRO A 183 -6.39 23.03 20.25
CA PRO A 183 -5.34 23.85 19.62
C PRO A 183 -4.10 23.03 19.23
N ASP A 184 -3.86 21.90 19.87
CA ASP A 184 -2.71 21.02 19.62
C ASP A 184 -3.01 19.90 18.60
N TYR A 185 -4.15 19.96 17.94
CA TYR A 185 -4.49 18.97 16.91
C TYR A 185 -3.47 19.01 15.77
N PRO A 186 -2.85 17.88 15.41
CA PRO A 186 -1.65 17.89 14.55
C PRO A 186 -1.90 18.21 13.08
N TYR A 187 -3.14 18.15 12.61
CA TYR A 187 -3.49 18.38 11.21
C TYR A 187 -4.43 19.57 11.06
N PRO A 188 -4.55 20.13 9.86
CA PRO A 188 -5.63 21.07 9.59
C PRO A 188 -7.00 20.42 9.84
N LEU A 189 -7.84 21.07 10.65
CA LEU A 189 -9.22 20.66 10.85
C LEU A 189 -10.09 21.27 9.78
N GLU A 190 -10.21 20.56 8.66
CA GLU A 190 -10.97 20.96 7.49
C GLU A 190 -11.77 19.76 6.98
N VAL A 191 -13.00 19.99 6.53
CA VAL A 191 -13.83 18.99 5.89
C VAL A 191 -14.26 19.53 4.55
N GLU A 192 -13.63 19.06 3.50
CA GLU A 192 -13.92 19.45 2.12
C GLU A 192 -15.00 18.57 1.52
N GLY A 193 -15.62 19.07 0.48
CA GLY A 193 -16.60 18.35 -0.30
C GLY A 193 -18.04 18.60 0.12
N ASP A 194 -18.94 18.24 -0.77
CA ASP A 194 -20.38 18.32 -0.58
C ASP A 194 -20.98 16.93 -0.54
N LEU A 195 -22.26 16.85 -0.17
CA LEU A 195 -23.02 15.62 -0.22
C LEU A 195 -22.99 14.99 -1.61
N CYS A 196 -23.00 13.66 -1.66
CA CYS A 196 -23.16 12.92 -2.90
C CYS A 196 -24.54 13.19 -3.54
N PRO A 197 -24.73 12.86 -4.82
CA PRO A 197 -26.00 13.13 -5.49
C PRO A 197 -27.23 12.57 -4.80
N VAL A 198 -27.14 11.34 -4.26
CA VAL A 198 -28.25 10.72 -3.52
C VAL A 198 -28.58 11.51 -2.26
N CYS A 199 -27.56 11.88 -1.48
CA CYS A 199 -27.77 12.63 -0.25
C CYS A 199 -28.21 14.08 -0.51
N ARG A 200 -27.75 14.71 -1.60
CA ARG A 200 -28.29 16.00 -2.02
C ARG A 200 -29.79 15.93 -2.35
N PHE A 201 -30.19 14.86 -3.01
CA PHE A 201 -31.61 14.62 -3.30
C PHE A 201 -32.41 14.49 -2.00
N GLN A 202 -31.98 13.64 -1.09
CA GLN A 202 -32.62 13.43 0.22
C GLN A 202 -32.69 14.72 1.04
N MET A 203 -31.61 15.52 1.00
CA MET A 203 -31.56 16.81 1.69
C MET A 203 -32.60 17.77 1.16
N ARG A 204 -32.75 17.89 -0.16
CA ARG A 204 -33.75 18.74 -0.78
C ARG A 204 -35.18 18.32 -0.43
N GLU A 205 -35.48 17.03 -0.50
CA GLU A 205 -36.78 16.47 -0.15
C GLU A 205 -37.08 16.69 1.35
N GLY A 206 -36.11 16.45 2.20
CA GLY A 206 -36.23 16.66 3.63
C GLY A 206 -36.45 18.13 4.02
N LEU A 207 -35.74 19.05 3.37
CA LEU A 207 -35.91 20.49 3.63
C LEU A 207 -37.29 20.99 3.18
N ARG A 208 -37.88 20.42 2.13
CA ARG A 208 -39.27 20.70 1.77
C ARG A 208 -40.23 20.23 2.86
N LYS A 209 -40.04 19.01 3.36
CA LYS A 209 -40.86 18.42 4.42
C LYS A 209 -40.82 19.24 5.73
N TYR A 210 -39.69 19.74 6.08
CA TYR A 210 -39.47 20.52 7.31
C TYR A 210 -39.45 22.04 7.08
N GLU A 211 -39.91 22.49 5.91
CA GLU A 211 -40.02 23.91 5.55
C GLU A 211 -38.73 24.71 5.79
N GLY A 212 -37.57 24.09 5.51
CA GLY A 212 -36.27 24.71 5.63
C GLY A 212 -35.60 24.57 7.01
N ASP A 213 -36.26 23.92 7.96
CA ASP A 213 -35.70 23.67 9.28
C ASP A 213 -34.67 22.52 9.24
N LEU A 214 -33.40 22.86 8.99
CA LEU A 214 -32.33 21.88 8.89
C LEU A 214 -32.12 21.12 10.20
N ALA A 215 -32.20 21.80 11.35
CA ALA A 215 -32.02 21.16 12.64
C ALA A 215 -33.06 20.06 12.89
N ALA A 216 -34.33 20.34 12.59
CA ALA A 216 -35.41 19.35 12.70
C ALA A 216 -35.20 18.17 11.74
N LEU A 217 -34.77 18.42 10.51
CA LEU A 217 -34.43 17.38 9.54
C LEU A 217 -33.34 16.47 10.07
N LEU A 218 -32.23 17.02 10.52
CA LEU A 218 -31.09 16.27 11.03
C LEU A 218 -31.44 15.46 12.28
N GLU A 219 -32.29 16.02 13.14
CA GLU A 219 -32.73 15.34 14.36
C GLU A 219 -33.65 14.14 14.07
N HIS A 220 -34.56 14.27 13.11
CA HIS A 220 -35.62 13.27 12.85
C HIS A 220 -35.33 12.29 11.73
N GLU A 221 -34.53 12.68 10.71
CA GLU A 221 -34.34 11.90 9.51
C GLU A 221 -32.96 11.24 9.36
N VAL A 222 -31.98 11.61 10.19
CA VAL A 222 -30.58 11.17 10.05
C VAL A 222 -30.13 10.39 11.28
N VAL A 223 -29.45 9.27 11.01
CA VAL A 223 -28.75 8.49 12.04
C VAL A 223 -27.28 8.39 11.63
N VAL A 224 -26.37 8.75 12.53
CA VAL A 224 -24.94 8.58 12.37
C VAL A 224 -24.52 7.20 12.87
N LYS A 225 -23.68 6.52 12.11
CA LYS A 225 -23.21 5.19 12.48
C LYS A 225 -21.69 5.05 12.26
N ARG A 226 -21.10 4.15 13.02
CA ARG A 226 -19.70 3.77 12.85
C ARG A 226 -19.45 3.19 11.46
N LEU A 227 -18.39 3.64 10.79
CA LEU A 227 -17.92 3.07 9.54
C LEU A 227 -16.71 2.17 9.82
N VAL A 228 -16.78 0.94 9.34
CA VAL A 228 -15.67 -0.02 9.41
C VAL A 228 -15.25 -0.34 7.98
N LEU A 229 -13.96 -0.14 7.69
CA LEU A 229 -13.43 -0.39 6.36
C LEU A 229 -13.16 -1.88 6.17
N SER A 230 -13.51 -2.42 5.00
CA SER A 230 -13.36 -3.83 4.69
C SER A 230 -13.16 -4.04 3.18
N GLU A 231 -12.06 -4.67 2.81
CA GLU A 231 -11.80 -5.04 1.41
C GLU A 231 -12.80 -6.09 0.92
N LYS A 232 -13.09 -7.10 1.76
CA LYS A 232 -14.05 -8.16 1.43
C LYS A 232 -15.45 -7.63 1.17
N ASP A 233 -15.90 -6.71 2.00
CA ASP A 233 -17.24 -6.13 1.90
C ASP A 233 -17.28 -4.92 0.97
N ARG A 234 -16.16 -4.59 0.34
CA ARG A 234 -16.00 -3.48 -0.61
C ARG A 234 -16.42 -2.13 -0.01
N VAL A 235 -15.90 -1.85 1.18
CA VAL A 235 -16.14 -0.60 1.91
C VAL A 235 -14.82 0.10 2.17
N GLY A 236 -14.59 1.23 1.53
CA GLY A 236 -13.41 2.07 1.75
C GLY A 236 -12.09 1.53 1.20
N ILE A 237 -12.09 0.32 0.68
CA ILE A 237 -10.88 -0.32 0.13
C ILE A 237 -11.23 -0.97 -1.20
N GLY A 238 -10.56 -0.52 -2.26
CA GLY A 238 -10.75 -1.03 -3.60
C GLY A 238 -9.45 -1.53 -4.22
N THR A 239 -9.57 -2.45 -5.15
CA THR A 239 -8.45 -2.97 -5.94
C THR A 239 -8.89 -3.11 -7.38
N PHE A 240 -8.11 -2.55 -8.29
CA PHE A 240 -8.39 -2.61 -9.72
C PHE A 240 -7.17 -3.16 -10.46
N GLN A 241 -7.41 -4.15 -11.32
CA GLN A 241 -6.39 -4.71 -12.21
C GLN A 241 -6.92 -4.66 -13.65
N PRO A 242 -6.26 -3.93 -14.56
CA PRO A 242 -6.64 -3.92 -15.97
C PRO A 242 -6.57 -5.34 -16.56
N LYS A 243 -7.63 -5.77 -17.21
CA LYS A 243 -7.70 -7.11 -17.83
C LYS A 243 -7.19 -7.11 -19.26
N ASP A 244 -7.62 -6.13 -20.05
CA ASP A 244 -7.27 -6.01 -21.47
C ASP A 244 -7.35 -4.54 -21.87
N GLU A 245 -6.34 -4.05 -22.57
CA GLU A 245 -6.30 -2.67 -23.05
C GLU A 245 -7.48 -2.30 -23.98
N LYS A 246 -8.07 -3.29 -24.65
CA LYS A 246 -9.15 -3.08 -25.61
C LYS A 246 -10.56 -3.10 -25.03
N ASN A 247 -10.74 -3.65 -23.82
CA ASN A 247 -12.05 -3.89 -23.24
C ASN A 247 -12.24 -3.21 -21.88
N GLN A 248 -11.59 -2.07 -21.67
CA GLN A 248 -11.71 -1.32 -20.42
C GLN A 248 -12.97 -0.47 -20.43
N ASP A 249 -13.79 -0.64 -19.41
CA ASP A 249 -15.02 0.12 -19.21
C ASP A 249 -14.84 1.09 -18.04
N SER A 250 -14.99 2.39 -18.32
CA SER A 250 -14.86 3.44 -17.30
C SER A 250 -15.92 3.33 -16.19
N THR A 251 -17.03 2.62 -16.42
CA THR A 251 -18.06 2.40 -15.40
C THR A 251 -17.56 1.53 -14.24
N GLU A 252 -16.54 0.69 -14.47
CA GLU A 252 -15.89 -0.07 -13.39
C GLU A 252 -15.19 0.87 -12.39
N LEU A 253 -14.86 2.08 -12.80
CA LEU A 253 -14.21 3.08 -11.99
C LEU A 253 -15.19 4.05 -11.32
N THR A 254 -16.17 4.53 -12.07
CA THR A 254 -17.04 5.65 -11.69
C THR A 254 -18.48 5.24 -11.38
N GLY A 255 -18.85 3.98 -11.53
CA GLY A 255 -20.23 3.50 -11.42
C GLY A 255 -21.05 3.69 -12.69
N ASP A 256 -22.27 3.25 -12.69
CA ASP A 256 -23.13 3.26 -13.88
C ASP A 256 -24.60 3.51 -13.52
N ILE A 257 -25.41 3.76 -14.56
CA ILE A 257 -26.86 3.89 -14.46
C ILE A 257 -27.48 2.50 -14.27
N ASN A 258 -28.45 2.42 -13.35
CA ASN A 258 -29.27 1.25 -13.19
C ASN A 258 -30.58 1.44 -13.98
N TYR A 259 -30.69 0.80 -15.13
CA TYR A 259 -31.84 0.94 -16.03
C TYR A 259 -33.15 0.48 -15.43
N ARG A 260 -33.13 -0.46 -14.50
CA ARG A 260 -34.35 -0.88 -13.77
C ARG A 260 -34.86 0.25 -12.90
N LYS A 261 -33.99 0.98 -12.25
CA LYS A 261 -34.33 2.16 -11.43
C LYS A 261 -34.74 3.35 -12.30
N VAL A 262 -34.18 3.50 -13.50
CA VAL A 262 -34.62 4.50 -14.47
C VAL A 262 -36.09 4.25 -14.84
N ALA A 263 -36.46 3.02 -15.09
CA ALA A 263 -37.85 2.66 -15.36
C ALA A 263 -38.80 2.96 -14.19
N LEU A 264 -38.31 2.80 -12.96
CA LEU A 264 -39.04 3.09 -11.73
C LEU A 264 -39.19 4.60 -11.45
N TYR A 265 -38.12 5.38 -11.64
CA TYR A 265 -38.09 6.81 -11.31
C TYR A 265 -38.32 7.75 -12.50
N GLY A 266 -38.36 7.21 -13.71
CA GLY A 266 -38.76 7.94 -14.92
C GLY A 266 -37.69 8.78 -15.59
N SER A 267 -36.45 8.81 -15.08
CA SER A 267 -35.35 9.59 -15.66
C SER A 267 -33.98 8.95 -15.37
N ASP A 268 -33.13 8.97 -16.37
CA ASP A 268 -31.72 8.54 -16.23
C ASP A 268 -30.85 9.56 -15.47
N SER A 269 -31.34 10.78 -15.29
CA SER A 269 -30.68 11.81 -14.48
C SER A 269 -31.09 11.80 -13.00
N ASP A 270 -32.01 10.94 -12.60
CA ASP A 270 -32.40 10.80 -11.19
C ASP A 270 -31.28 10.13 -10.40
N PRO A 271 -30.74 10.79 -9.33
CA PRO A 271 -29.64 10.22 -8.55
C PRO A 271 -29.94 8.84 -7.96
N ARG A 272 -31.21 8.52 -7.71
CA ARG A 272 -31.61 7.20 -7.19
C ARG A 272 -31.43 6.08 -8.20
N ALA A 273 -31.25 6.42 -9.48
CA ALA A 273 -31.03 5.47 -10.56
C ALA A 273 -29.53 5.17 -10.77
N PHE A 274 -28.61 5.76 -10.00
CA PHE A 274 -27.18 5.52 -10.12
C PHE A 274 -26.73 4.38 -9.22
N ASN A 275 -25.80 3.56 -9.73
CA ASN A 275 -25.04 2.59 -8.96
C ASN A 275 -23.68 3.20 -8.60
N PHE A 276 -23.40 3.32 -7.32
CA PHE A 276 -22.12 3.83 -6.79
C PHE A 276 -21.19 2.66 -6.48
N ASP A 277 -20.98 1.79 -7.45
CA ASP A 277 -20.24 0.53 -7.33
C ASP A 277 -18.92 0.50 -8.12
N GLY A 278 -18.49 1.62 -8.67
CA GLY A 278 -17.17 1.78 -9.26
C GLY A 278 -16.07 1.75 -8.19
N GLU A 279 -14.86 1.39 -8.57
CA GLU A 279 -13.76 1.26 -7.59
C GLU A 279 -13.44 2.57 -6.87
N LEU A 280 -13.57 3.72 -7.54
CA LEU A 280 -13.41 5.03 -6.88
C LEU A 280 -14.53 5.33 -5.88
N ASN A 281 -15.75 4.86 -6.16
CA ASN A 281 -16.86 5.00 -5.21
C ASN A 281 -16.63 4.15 -3.96
N ILE A 282 -16.25 2.89 -4.16
CA ILE A 282 -16.00 1.91 -3.09
C ILE A 282 -14.89 2.37 -2.19
N ALA A 283 -13.81 2.89 -2.76
CA ALA A 283 -12.61 3.30 -2.02
C ALA A 283 -12.76 4.61 -1.25
N ASN A 284 -13.88 5.31 -1.40
CA ASN A 284 -14.11 6.56 -0.67
C ASN A 284 -13.93 6.33 0.83
N ARG A 285 -13.25 7.22 1.50
CA ARG A 285 -12.82 7.21 2.89
C ARG A 285 -11.57 6.36 3.16
N GLY A 286 -11.03 5.65 2.16
CA GLY A 286 -9.88 4.78 2.32
C GLY A 286 -8.88 4.84 1.18
N ILE A 287 -8.64 3.70 0.55
CA ILE A 287 -7.55 3.53 -0.43
C ILE A 287 -8.00 2.64 -1.59
N VAL A 288 -7.56 3.00 -2.79
CA VAL A 288 -7.69 2.16 -3.98
C VAL A 288 -6.31 1.83 -4.54
N GLU A 289 -6.09 0.55 -4.83
CA GLU A 289 -4.88 0.03 -5.45
C GLU A 289 -5.12 -0.24 -6.93
N PHE A 290 -4.30 0.35 -7.80
CA PHE A 290 -4.30 0.06 -9.23
C PHE A 290 -3.07 -0.78 -9.57
N ILE A 291 -3.28 -2.05 -9.83
CA ILE A 291 -2.23 -2.98 -10.24
C ILE A 291 -1.91 -2.70 -11.71
N GLU A 292 -0.63 -2.49 -12.05
CA GLU A 292 -0.20 -2.18 -13.41
C GLU A 292 -0.95 -0.97 -14.01
N ILE A 293 -0.97 0.12 -13.27
CA ILE A 293 -1.76 1.32 -13.59
C ILE A 293 -1.48 1.89 -14.99
N LEU A 294 -0.24 1.73 -15.51
CA LEU A 294 0.14 2.26 -16.81
C LEU A 294 -0.38 1.43 -17.98
N LYS A 295 -1.00 0.29 -17.72
CA LYS A 295 -1.72 -0.50 -18.72
C LYS A 295 -3.17 -0.03 -18.91
N LEU A 296 -3.61 0.95 -18.15
CA LEU A 296 -4.91 1.58 -18.36
C LEU A 296 -4.93 2.31 -19.70
N ASP A 297 -6.08 2.29 -20.36
CA ASP A 297 -6.34 3.12 -21.52
C ASP A 297 -6.10 4.60 -21.17
N VAL A 298 -5.58 5.37 -22.13
CA VAL A 298 -5.21 6.79 -21.92
C VAL A 298 -6.39 7.61 -21.40
N ALA A 299 -7.59 7.45 -21.97
CA ALA A 299 -8.78 8.17 -21.52
C ALA A 299 -9.15 7.82 -20.08
N PHE A 300 -9.07 6.55 -19.73
CA PHE A 300 -9.32 6.04 -18.38
C PHE A 300 -8.31 6.61 -17.37
N LEU A 301 -7.03 6.64 -17.77
CA LEU A 301 -5.97 7.20 -16.95
C LEU A 301 -6.15 8.69 -16.70
N TYR A 302 -6.59 9.46 -17.71
CA TYR A 302 -6.92 10.88 -17.55
C TYR A 302 -8.05 11.10 -16.55
N ASP A 303 -9.10 10.31 -16.61
CA ASP A 303 -10.22 10.39 -15.65
C ASP A 303 -9.72 10.16 -14.22
N LEU A 304 -8.83 9.17 -14.05
CA LEU A 304 -8.23 8.86 -12.76
C LEU A 304 -7.32 10.01 -12.24
N LEU A 305 -6.52 10.61 -13.11
CA LEU A 305 -5.67 11.75 -12.76
C LEU A 305 -6.51 12.97 -12.34
N THR A 306 -7.59 13.23 -13.06
CA THR A 306 -8.53 14.32 -12.74
C THR A 306 -9.20 14.08 -11.40
N ALA A 307 -9.67 12.86 -11.13
CA ALA A 307 -10.29 12.49 -9.87
C ALA A 307 -9.32 12.68 -8.68
N SER A 308 -8.07 12.27 -8.84
CA SER A 308 -7.03 12.46 -7.83
C SER A 308 -6.73 13.93 -7.57
N GLN A 309 -6.63 14.73 -8.63
CA GLN A 309 -6.27 16.16 -8.54
C GLN A 309 -7.39 16.98 -7.92
N GLU A 310 -8.62 16.77 -8.32
CA GLU A 310 -9.77 17.56 -7.91
C GLU A 310 -10.54 16.96 -6.74
N HIS A 311 -10.23 15.74 -6.30
CA HIS A 311 -10.99 14.99 -5.31
C HIS A 311 -12.47 14.84 -5.69
N LYS A 312 -12.73 14.60 -6.97
CA LYS A 312 -14.08 14.49 -7.53
C LYS A 312 -14.15 13.42 -8.61
N ILE A 313 -15.24 12.70 -8.61
CA ILE A 313 -15.61 11.85 -9.74
C ILE A 313 -16.52 12.67 -10.65
N LYS A 314 -16.06 12.91 -11.87
CA LYS A 314 -16.82 13.59 -12.92
C LYS A 314 -17.20 12.56 -13.99
N SER A 315 -18.44 12.13 -13.98
CA SER A 315 -18.98 11.30 -15.06
C SER A 315 -19.71 12.18 -16.07
N LYS A 316 -19.70 11.80 -17.34
CA LYS A 316 -20.50 12.47 -18.36
C LYS A 316 -22.01 12.28 -18.14
N LYS A 317 -22.40 11.24 -17.41
CA LYS A 317 -23.79 10.82 -17.22
C LYS A 317 -24.38 11.27 -15.88
N PHE A 318 -23.54 11.56 -14.88
CA PHE A 318 -23.99 11.81 -13.52
C PHE A 318 -23.53 13.17 -12.99
N ALA A 319 -24.19 13.60 -11.92
CA ALA A 319 -23.71 14.70 -11.13
C ALA A 319 -22.36 14.38 -10.49
N GLN A 320 -21.55 15.40 -10.25
CA GLN A 320 -20.23 15.25 -9.63
C GLN A 320 -20.34 14.72 -8.21
N THR A 321 -19.41 13.87 -7.83
CA THR A 321 -19.32 13.28 -6.49
C THR A 321 -17.94 13.57 -5.90
N ASP A 322 -17.89 14.18 -4.74
CA ASP A 322 -16.64 14.43 -4.02
C ASP A 322 -16.14 13.15 -3.37
N ILE A 323 -14.81 12.97 -3.34
CA ILE A 323 -14.16 11.80 -2.77
C ILE A 323 -13.01 12.21 -1.85
N ASP A 324 -12.71 11.34 -0.89
CA ASP A 324 -11.55 11.42 -0.01
C ASP A 324 -10.91 10.03 0.03
N GLU A 325 -9.90 9.81 -0.80
CA GLU A 325 -9.24 8.52 -0.90
C GLU A 325 -7.81 8.64 -1.41
N ILE A 326 -7.01 7.66 -1.06
CA ILE A 326 -5.64 7.52 -1.55
C ILE A 326 -5.67 6.65 -2.82
N VAL A 327 -5.12 7.17 -3.90
CA VAL A 327 -4.93 6.40 -5.14
C VAL A 327 -3.47 5.94 -5.18
N LEU A 328 -3.29 4.63 -5.11
CA LEU A 328 -1.99 3.97 -5.12
C LEU A 328 -1.88 3.10 -6.37
N GLY A 329 -0.88 3.38 -7.21
CA GLY A 329 -0.63 2.61 -8.42
C GLY A 329 0.68 1.85 -8.36
N HIS A 330 0.78 0.77 -9.14
CA HIS A 330 2.02 0.04 -9.35
C HIS A 330 2.45 0.14 -10.80
N THR A 331 3.75 0.21 -11.02
CA THR A 331 4.34 0.11 -12.35
C THR A 331 5.71 -0.55 -12.30
N ASN A 332 6.12 -1.15 -13.40
CA ASN A 332 7.47 -1.67 -13.57
C ASN A 332 8.30 -0.74 -14.45
N GLU A 333 9.59 -0.99 -14.53
CA GLU A 333 10.53 -0.17 -15.30
C GLU A 333 10.22 -0.13 -16.82
N PRO A 334 9.93 -1.26 -17.51
CA PRO A 334 9.59 -1.22 -18.93
C PRO A 334 8.35 -0.35 -19.23
N GLU A 335 7.30 -0.48 -18.45
CA GLU A 335 6.07 0.32 -18.61
C GLU A 335 6.34 1.81 -18.36
N TYR A 336 7.12 2.13 -17.32
CA TYR A 336 7.48 3.51 -17.01
C TYR A 336 8.34 4.15 -18.09
N ARG A 337 9.27 3.40 -18.71
CA ARG A 337 10.09 3.89 -19.82
C ARG A 337 9.26 4.18 -21.07
N LYS A 338 8.33 3.30 -21.43
CA LYS A 338 7.38 3.56 -22.54
C LYS A 338 6.65 4.85 -22.34
N LEU A 339 6.31 5.11 -21.10
CA LEU A 339 5.63 6.27 -20.66
C LEU A 339 6.49 7.54 -20.81
N GLN A 340 7.78 7.51 -20.47
CA GLN A 340 8.70 8.64 -20.60
C GLN A 340 8.90 9.10 -22.06
N ALA A 341 8.71 8.21 -23.02
CA ALA A 341 8.86 8.49 -24.44
C ALA A 341 7.63 9.11 -25.10
N ASN A 342 6.51 9.26 -24.36
CA ASN A 342 5.23 9.73 -24.88
C ASN A 342 4.94 11.17 -24.44
N GLU A 343 4.40 12.01 -25.32
CA GLU A 343 4.03 13.40 -25.03
C GLU A 343 2.95 13.53 -23.94
N TYR A 344 2.07 12.53 -23.82
CA TYR A 344 1.04 12.49 -22.77
C TYR A 344 1.61 12.36 -21.36
N MET A 345 2.90 12.17 -21.24
CA MET A 345 3.60 11.88 -20.00
C MET A 345 3.84 13.05 -19.10
N GLU A 346 3.94 14.26 -19.63
CA GLU A 346 4.11 15.45 -18.80
C GLU A 346 2.94 15.60 -17.84
N ALA A 347 1.72 15.44 -18.35
CA ALA A 347 0.51 15.51 -17.53
C ALA A 347 0.50 14.45 -16.41
N LEU A 348 0.99 13.24 -16.71
CA LEU A 348 1.07 12.17 -15.72
C LEU A 348 2.17 12.45 -14.68
N ARG A 349 3.35 12.91 -15.11
CA ARG A 349 4.46 13.22 -14.19
C ARG A 349 4.08 14.28 -13.16
N ASP A 350 3.37 15.31 -13.58
CA ASP A 350 2.95 16.39 -12.69
C ASP A 350 1.88 15.97 -11.68
N ARG A 351 1.15 14.89 -11.99
CA ARG A 351 0.01 14.42 -11.18
C ARG A 351 0.29 13.10 -10.46
N THR A 352 1.52 12.64 -10.49
CA THR A 352 1.96 11.44 -9.78
C THR A 352 3.20 11.71 -8.96
N ILE A 353 3.37 10.94 -7.90
CA ILE A 353 4.60 10.91 -7.11
C ILE A 353 5.17 9.51 -7.23
N LYS A 354 6.31 9.41 -7.90
CA LYS A 354 7.00 8.14 -8.09
C LYS A 354 7.85 7.82 -6.86
N ILE A 355 7.61 6.64 -6.31
CA ILE A 355 8.40 6.08 -5.21
C ILE A 355 9.04 4.79 -5.71
N ASP A 356 10.36 4.79 -5.79
CA ASP A 356 11.11 3.61 -6.24
C ASP A 356 11.13 2.55 -5.14
N VAL A 357 10.77 1.32 -5.53
CA VAL A 357 10.78 0.13 -4.67
C VAL A 357 11.70 -0.89 -5.33
N PRO A 358 13.02 -0.78 -5.12
CA PRO A 358 14.00 -1.67 -5.74
C PRO A 358 14.03 -3.03 -5.05
N TYR A 359 14.76 -3.96 -5.64
CA TYR A 359 15.17 -5.18 -4.95
C TYR A 359 16.14 -4.84 -3.80
N ILE A 360 16.19 -5.69 -2.82
CA ILE A 360 17.07 -5.57 -1.67
C ILE A 360 18.54 -5.66 -2.12
N LEU A 361 19.40 -4.79 -1.57
CA LEU A 361 20.83 -4.72 -1.91
C LEU A 361 21.75 -5.23 -0.79
N ARG A 362 21.19 -5.73 0.30
CA ARG A 362 21.96 -6.29 1.42
C ARG A 362 21.65 -7.76 1.58
N VAL A 363 22.69 -8.58 1.56
CA VAL A 363 22.58 -10.04 1.69
C VAL A 363 21.86 -10.45 2.97
N SER A 364 22.20 -9.84 4.09
CA SER A 364 21.58 -10.16 5.38
C SER A 364 20.07 -9.90 5.39
N ASP A 365 19.60 -8.86 4.72
CA ASP A 365 18.18 -8.56 4.60
C ASP A 365 17.46 -9.54 3.65
N GLU A 366 18.10 -9.89 2.55
CA GLU A 366 17.56 -10.88 1.59
C GLU A 366 17.41 -12.25 2.23
N VAL A 367 18.39 -12.68 3.02
CA VAL A 367 18.33 -13.95 3.76
C VAL A 367 17.13 -14.02 4.69
N ARG A 368 16.75 -12.90 5.29
CA ARG A 368 15.57 -12.84 6.17
C ARG A 368 14.27 -13.23 5.45
N ILE A 369 14.15 -12.87 4.16
CA ILE A 369 13.00 -13.28 3.33
C ILE A 369 12.96 -14.81 3.22
N TYR A 370 14.09 -15.43 2.89
CA TYR A 370 14.17 -16.88 2.73
C TYR A 370 13.95 -17.62 4.06
N GLN A 371 14.54 -17.12 5.13
CA GLN A 371 14.36 -17.69 6.47
C GLN A 371 12.89 -17.67 6.89
N ARG A 372 12.19 -16.57 6.63
CA ARG A 372 10.75 -16.48 6.90
C ARG A 372 9.97 -17.56 6.16
N ASP A 373 10.25 -17.73 4.86
CA ASP A 373 9.48 -18.65 4.01
C ASP A 373 9.79 -20.12 4.29
N PHE A 374 11.03 -20.43 4.67
CA PHE A 374 11.48 -21.79 4.89
C PHE A 374 11.59 -22.19 6.36
N ALA A 375 11.24 -21.31 7.29
CA ALA A 375 11.28 -21.59 8.74
C ALA A 375 10.35 -22.74 9.17
N LYS A 376 9.28 -23.00 8.41
CA LYS A 376 8.28 -24.03 8.72
C LYS A 376 8.50 -25.35 7.97
N VAL A 377 9.56 -25.45 7.17
CA VAL A 377 9.86 -26.67 6.43
C VAL A 377 10.31 -27.76 7.40
N ARG A 378 9.60 -28.89 7.38
CA ARG A 378 9.89 -30.06 8.21
C ARG A 378 10.41 -31.20 7.33
N GLY A 379 11.27 -32.04 7.92
CA GLY A 379 11.78 -33.24 7.27
C GLY A 379 13.01 -33.07 6.41
N LYS A 380 13.48 -31.82 6.21
CA LYS A 380 14.73 -31.55 5.51
C LYS A 380 15.55 -30.49 6.23
N HIS A 381 16.84 -30.71 6.30
CA HIS A 381 17.80 -29.76 6.86
C HIS A 381 18.34 -28.86 5.74
N ILE A 382 18.45 -27.57 6.03
CA ILE A 382 19.12 -26.60 5.15
C ILE A 382 20.51 -26.36 5.74
N ALA A 383 21.54 -26.75 5.01
CA ALA A 383 22.93 -26.61 5.47
C ALA A 383 23.31 -25.16 5.70
N PRO A 384 24.26 -24.88 6.60
CA PRO A 384 24.79 -23.53 6.78
C PRO A 384 25.26 -22.92 5.45
N HIS A 385 25.10 -21.60 5.32
CA HIS A 385 25.45 -20.81 4.13
C HIS A 385 24.57 -21.05 2.89
N THR A 386 23.62 -21.98 2.91
CA THR A 386 22.78 -22.26 1.73
C THR A 386 21.96 -21.04 1.32
N LEU A 387 21.22 -20.44 2.24
CA LEU A 387 20.41 -19.26 1.97
C LEU A 387 21.27 -18.02 1.71
N GLU A 388 22.39 -17.91 2.43
CA GLU A 388 23.34 -16.80 2.27
C GLU A 388 23.97 -16.78 0.86
N MET A 389 24.36 -17.94 0.33
CA MET A 389 24.98 -18.02 -1.01
C MET A 389 23.94 -17.71 -2.10
N ALA A 390 22.73 -18.20 -1.96
CA ALA A 390 21.63 -17.86 -2.88
C ALA A 390 21.34 -16.34 -2.86
N ALA A 391 21.29 -15.75 -1.68
CA ALA A 391 21.09 -14.31 -1.52
C ALA A 391 22.27 -13.50 -2.09
N THR A 392 23.49 -13.97 -1.91
CA THR A 392 24.71 -13.35 -2.44
C THR A 392 24.64 -13.25 -3.96
N TRP A 393 24.28 -14.33 -4.62
CA TRP A 393 24.10 -14.31 -6.08
C TRP A 393 22.98 -13.35 -6.52
N ALA A 394 21.82 -13.42 -5.88
CA ALA A 394 20.70 -12.53 -6.21
C ALA A 394 21.12 -11.05 -6.10
N VAL A 395 21.76 -10.66 -5.00
CA VAL A 395 22.21 -9.29 -4.78
C VAL A 395 23.29 -8.87 -5.80
N LEU A 396 24.25 -9.75 -6.13
CA LEU A 396 25.23 -9.47 -7.19
C LEU A 396 24.59 -9.11 -8.52
N THR A 397 23.49 -9.78 -8.88
CA THR A 397 22.78 -9.51 -10.14
C THR A 397 22.11 -8.14 -10.14
N ARG A 398 21.91 -7.53 -8.98
CA ARG A 398 21.21 -6.25 -8.78
C ARG A 398 22.14 -5.05 -8.67
N LEU A 399 23.43 -5.29 -8.34
CA LEU A 399 24.41 -4.23 -8.14
C LEU A 399 24.96 -3.70 -9.47
N GLU A 400 25.20 -2.40 -9.52
CA GLU A 400 25.93 -1.80 -10.63
C GLU A 400 27.45 -2.04 -10.45
N PRO A 401 28.19 -2.29 -11.55
CA PRO A 401 29.65 -2.38 -11.48
C PRO A 401 30.25 -1.12 -10.85
N PRO A 402 31.19 -1.24 -9.92
CA PRO A 402 31.81 -0.07 -9.31
C PRO A 402 32.64 0.70 -10.33
N LYS A 403 32.53 2.03 -10.30
CA LYS A 403 33.26 2.94 -11.19
C LYS A 403 34.70 3.17 -10.71
N ARG A 404 35.03 2.80 -9.47
CA ARG A 404 36.35 2.98 -8.87
C ARG A 404 37.24 1.79 -9.18
N ALA A 405 38.45 2.07 -9.65
CA ALA A 405 39.48 1.05 -9.91
C ALA A 405 39.84 0.28 -8.63
N GLY A 406 40.00 -1.03 -8.75
CA GLY A 406 40.41 -1.90 -7.66
C GLY A 406 39.31 -2.40 -6.73
N LEU A 407 38.05 -2.02 -6.95
CA LEU A 407 36.90 -2.55 -6.22
C LEU A 407 36.15 -3.56 -7.07
N THR A 408 36.05 -4.80 -6.59
CA THR A 408 35.26 -5.84 -7.26
C THR A 408 33.79 -5.74 -6.86
N LEU A 409 32.92 -6.36 -7.65
CA LEU A 409 31.48 -6.40 -7.35
C LEU A 409 31.19 -7.14 -6.02
N MET A 410 31.92 -8.23 -5.76
CA MET A 410 31.82 -8.97 -4.49
C MET A 410 32.24 -8.11 -3.29
N GLN A 411 33.29 -7.28 -3.44
CA GLN A 411 33.70 -6.35 -2.40
C GLN A 411 32.62 -5.28 -2.16
N LYS A 412 32.03 -4.76 -3.22
CA LYS A 412 30.91 -3.81 -3.11
C LYS A 412 29.72 -4.42 -2.35
N LEU A 413 29.36 -5.65 -2.66
CA LEU A 413 28.32 -6.39 -1.94
C LEU A 413 28.62 -6.49 -0.45
N LYS A 414 29.86 -6.84 -0.10
CA LYS A 414 30.31 -6.95 1.30
C LYS A 414 30.26 -5.62 2.02
N LEU A 415 30.70 -4.53 1.37
CA LEU A 415 30.61 -3.19 1.92
C LEU A 415 29.16 -2.78 2.21
N TYR A 416 28.24 -3.05 1.29
CA TYR A 416 26.82 -2.77 1.47
C TYR A 416 26.21 -3.55 2.64
N ASP A 417 26.71 -4.76 2.88
CA ASP A 417 26.25 -5.60 3.99
C ASP A 417 26.91 -5.24 5.34
N GLY A 418 27.70 -4.18 5.36
CA GLY A 418 28.32 -3.66 6.57
C GLY A 418 29.67 -4.26 6.93
N LYS A 419 30.27 -5.05 6.05
CA LYS A 419 31.60 -5.62 6.27
C LYS A 419 32.69 -4.56 6.05
N LEU A 420 33.72 -4.60 6.88
CA LEU A 420 34.83 -3.68 6.79
C LEU A 420 35.86 -4.16 5.76
N LEU A 421 36.33 -3.24 4.92
CA LEU A 421 37.44 -3.47 4.00
C LEU A 421 38.50 -2.40 4.22
N PRO A 422 39.83 -2.74 4.11
CA PRO A 422 40.91 -1.76 4.23
C PRO A 422 40.74 -0.60 3.24
N GLY A 423 40.87 0.62 3.72
CA GLY A 423 40.73 1.82 2.89
C GLY A 423 39.31 2.32 2.68
N TRP A 424 38.30 1.63 3.23
CA TRP A 424 36.88 2.02 3.12
C TRP A 424 36.31 2.44 4.46
N THR A 425 35.70 3.62 4.49
CA THR A 425 34.99 4.16 5.65
C THR A 425 33.48 4.13 5.36
N GLU A 426 32.65 4.30 6.40
CA GLU A 426 31.21 4.41 6.24
C GLU A 426 30.80 5.53 5.26
N GLU A 427 31.54 6.64 5.30
CA GLU A 427 31.32 7.78 4.43
C GLU A 427 31.61 7.46 2.96
N THR A 428 32.71 6.74 2.68
CA THR A 428 33.04 6.32 1.32
C THR A 428 32.06 5.28 0.77
N VAL A 429 31.52 4.41 1.62
CA VAL A 429 30.44 3.49 1.21
C VAL A 429 29.17 4.26 0.85
N ARG A 430 28.83 5.27 1.64
CA ARG A 430 27.68 6.14 1.35
C ARG A 430 27.82 6.87 0.02
N GLU A 431 29.02 7.38 -0.29
CA GLU A 431 29.33 7.98 -1.59
C GLU A 431 29.19 6.96 -2.72
N LEU A 432 29.66 5.73 -2.51
CA LEU A 432 29.54 4.64 -3.48
C LEU A 432 28.06 4.33 -3.82
N MET A 433 27.20 4.31 -2.80
CA MET A 433 25.75 4.14 -2.99
C MET A 433 25.14 5.29 -3.80
N GLY A 434 25.59 6.52 -3.55
CA GLY A 434 25.12 7.71 -4.26
C GLY A 434 25.46 7.76 -5.74
N GLU A 435 26.55 7.09 -6.16
CA GLU A 435 26.97 7.00 -7.55
C GLU A 435 26.10 6.05 -8.39
N ALA A 436 25.46 5.09 -7.76
CA ALA A 436 24.71 4.01 -8.41
C ALA A 436 23.20 4.21 -8.25
N LYS A 437 22.61 5.01 -9.13
CA LYS A 437 21.22 5.44 -9.04
C LYS A 437 20.21 4.39 -9.46
N ARG A 438 20.63 3.34 -10.17
CA ARG A 438 19.75 2.33 -10.75
C ARG A 438 19.88 0.96 -10.09
N GLU A 439 20.63 0.84 -9.02
CA GLU A 439 20.81 -0.43 -8.31
C GLU A 439 19.48 -0.94 -7.77
N GLY A 440 19.24 -2.23 -7.94
CA GLY A 440 18.03 -2.90 -7.48
C GLY A 440 16.84 -2.76 -8.41
N LEU A 441 16.91 -1.97 -9.49
CA LEU A 441 15.83 -1.85 -10.48
C LEU A 441 15.86 -2.99 -11.51
N GLU A 442 16.96 -3.71 -11.60
CA GLU A 442 17.15 -4.88 -12.45
C GLU A 442 17.80 -6.00 -11.63
N GLY A 443 17.77 -7.21 -12.12
CA GLY A 443 18.38 -8.36 -11.48
C GLY A 443 17.40 -9.50 -11.23
N ILE A 444 17.85 -10.49 -10.47
CA ILE A 444 17.04 -11.67 -10.11
C ILE A 444 16.15 -11.33 -8.91
N SER A 445 14.86 -11.67 -9.02
CA SER A 445 13.88 -11.42 -7.97
C SER A 445 14.03 -12.40 -6.79
N PRO A 446 13.60 -12.01 -5.59
CA PRO A 446 13.53 -12.94 -4.45
C PRO A 446 12.64 -14.15 -4.76
N ARG A 447 11.56 -13.94 -5.52
CA ARG A 447 10.63 -15.02 -5.89
C ARG A 447 11.31 -16.11 -6.71
N TYR A 448 12.17 -15.73 -7.64
CA TYR A 448 12.95 -16.70 -8.42
C TYR A 448 13.78 -17.60 -7.50
N ILE A 449 14.47 -17.00 -6.54
CA ILE A 449 15.30 -17.73 -5.58
C ILE A 449 14.44 -18.66 -4.71
N GLN A 450 13.31 -18.16 -4.21
CA GLN A 450 12.37 -18.93 -3.39
C GLN A 450 11.83 -20.14 -4.15
N ASP A 451 11.45 -19.97 -5.40
CA ASP A 451 10.95 -21.05 -6.26
C ASP A 451 12.02 -22.11 -6.49
N LYS A 452 13.27 -21.72 -6.71
CA LYS A 452 14.37 -22.65 -6.93
C LYS A 452 14.78 -23.41 -5.68
N ILE A 453 14.79 -22.75 -4.53
CA ILE A 453 15.02 -23.42 -3.24
C ILE A 453 13.88 -24.42 -2.96
N SER A 454 12.64 -24.01 -3.19
CA SER A 454 11.48 -24.90 -3.05
C SER A 454 11.59 -26.15 -3.95
N ASN A 455 12.01 -25.96 -5.19
CA ASN A 455 12.25 -27.05 -6.13
C ASN A 455 13.28 -28.05 -5.58
N VAL A 456 14.39 -27.57 -5.09
CA VAL A 456 15.45 -28.44 -4.51
C VAL A 456 14.90 -29.20 -3.30
N LEU A 457 14.11 -28.53 -2.43
CA LEU A 457 13.52 -29.17 -1.25
C LEU A 457 12.55 -30.29 -1.61
N VAL A 458 11.81 -30.14 -2.72
CA VAL A 458 10.81 -31.13 -3.16
C VAL A 458 11.43 -32.26 -3.96
N THR A 459 12.36 -31.95 -4.86
CA THR A 459 12.90 -32.94 -5.82
C THR A 459 14.09 -33.71 -5.30
N SER A 460 14.83 -33.18 -4.32
CA SER A 460 15.97 -33.89 -3.74
C SER A 460 15.52 -35.01 -2.80
N GLU A 461 16.10 -36.19 -2.96
CA GLU A 461 15.90 -37.35 -2.05
C GLU A 461 16.79 -37.26 -0.80
N GLU A 462 17.76 -36.36 -0.80
CA GLU A 462 18.68 -36.18 0.31
C GLU A 462 17.98 -35.51 1.53
N PRO A 463 18.35 -35.90 2.75
CA PRO A 463 17.76 -35.33 3.96
C PRO A 463 18.24 -33.88 4.24
N CYS A 464 19.27 -33.44 3.55
CA CYS A 464 19.86 -32.13 3.69
C CYS A 464 20.13 -31.50 2.33
N ILE A 465 19.78 -30.22 2.16
CA ILE A 465 20.18 -29.44 0.99
C ILE A 465 21.37 -28.56 1.34
N ASN A 466 22.25 -28.34 0.37
CA ASN A 466 23.47 -27.56 0.55
C ASN A 466 23.58 -26.46 -0.52
N PRO A 467 24.54 -25.53 -0.38
CA PRO A 467 24.68 -24.43 -1.33
C PRO A 467 24.93 -24.87 -2.78
N PHE A 468 25.66 -25.95 -3.03
CA PHE A 468 25.91 -26.43 -4.39
C PHE A 468 24.65 -26.92 -5.09
N MET A 469 23.78 -27.62 -4.36
CA MET A 469 22.50 -28.09 -4.89
C MET A 469 21.63 -26.92 -5.32
N VAL A 470 21.55 -25.89 -4.49
CA VAL A 470 20.77 -24.68 -4.78
C VAL A 470 21.40 -23.89 -5.94
N MET A 471 22.71 -23.69 -5.94
CA MET A 471 23.39 -22.97 -7.02
C MET A 471 23.26 -23.68 -8.36
N ASN A 472 23.31 -25.02 -8.39
CA ASN A 472 23.08 -25.79 -9.61
C ASN A 472 21.64 -25.63 -10.13
N GLU A 473 20.66 -25.60 -9.24
CA GLU A 473 19.27 -25.36 -9.62
C GLU A 473 19.06 -23.94 -10.16
N LEU A 474 19.72 -22.96 -9.56
CA LEU A 474 19.71 -21.57 -10.05
C LEU A 474 20.30 -21.44 -11.45
N GLU A 475 21.40 -22.13 -11.71
CA GLU A 475 22.06 -22.15 -13.03
C GLU A 475 21.18 -22.81 -14.08
N GLU A 476 20.60 -23.96 -13.75
CA GLU A 476 19.70 -24.68 -14.67
C GLU A 476 18.47 -23.86 -15.01
N GLY A 477 17.90 -23.19 -14.02
CA GLY A 477 16.74 -22.31 -14.19
C GLY A 477 17.01 -21.09 -15.07
N LEU A 478 18.24 -20.59 -15.14
CA LEU A 478 18.59 -19.45 -16.00
C LEU A 478 18.35 -19.71 -17.47
N LYS A 479 18.50 -20.95 -17.92
CA LYS A 479 18.28 -21.35 -19.33
C LYS A 479 16.85 -21.08 -19.78
N HIS A 480 15.90 -21.07 -18.85
CA HIS A 480 14.47 -20.98 -19.13
C HIS A 480 13.79 -19.78 -18.48
N HIS A 481 14.56 -18.84 -17.94
CA HIS A 481 13.98 -17.67 -17.26
C HIS A 481 13.38 -16.69 -18.27
N SER A 482 12.06 -16.58 -18.29
CA SER A 482 11.30 -15.79 -19.26
C SER A 482 11.53 -14.28 -19.16
N LEU A 483 11.92 -13.75 -17.99
CA LEU A 483 12.16 -12.33 -17.78
C LEU A 483 13.55 -11.88 -18.25
N ILE A 484 14.44 -12.82 -18.59
CA ILE A 484 15.74 -12.53 -19.18
C ILE A 484 15.64 -12.77 -20.69
N SER A 485 15.52 -11.70 -21.44
CA SER A 485 15.38 -11.74 -22.90
C SER A 485 16.73 -11.64 -23.63
N ASP A 486 17.77 -11.22 -22.94
CA ASP A 486 19.08 -10.93 -23.48
C ASP A 486 20.11 -12.01 -23.06
N GLU A 487 20.75 -12.64 -24.04
CA GLU A 487 21.77 -13.66 -23.83
C GLU A 487 23.01 -13.11 -23.10
N ARG A 488 23.35 -11.85 -23.31
CA ARG A 488 24.47 -11.19 -22.62
C ARG A 488 24.19 -11.09 -21.11
N THR A 489 22.97 -10.75 -20.73
CA THR A 489 22.55 -10.69 -19.32
C THR A 489 22.58 -12.08 -18.69
N ARG A 490 22.11 -13.10 -19.41
CA ARG A 490 22.13 -14.49 -18.94
C ARG A 490 23.55 -14.97 -18.69
N GLU A 491 24.49 -14.71 -19.60
CA GLU A 491 25.90 -15.03 -19.41
C GLU A 491 26.53 -14.28 -18.24
N ARG A 492 26.20 -13.02 -18.06
CA ARG A 492 26.65 -12.23 -16.93
C ARG A 492 26.18 -12.85 -15.61
N TYR A 493 24.92 -13.23 -15.52
CA TYR A 493 24.37 -13.85 -14.30
C TYR A 493 24.99 -15.22 -14.03
N ARG A 494 25.28 -15.98 -15.07
CA ARG A 494 25.99 -17.27 -14.96
C ARG A 494 27.43 -17.06 -14.45
N ALA A 495 28.15 -16.07 -14.97
CA ALA A 495 29.49 -15.74 -14.52
C ALA A 495 29.51 -15.32 -13.04
N LEU A 496 28.53 -14.52 -12.60
CA LEU A 496 28.37 -14.15 -11.20
C LEU A 496 28.10 -15.37 -10.29
N LEU A 497 27.37 -16.36 -10.79
CA LEU A 497 27.12 -17.59 -10.06
C LEU A 497 28.40 -18.39 -9.84
N GLN A 498 29.32 -18.41 -10.81
CA GLN A 498 30.64 -19.03 -10.67
C GLN A 498 31.47 -18.31 -9.60
N GLU A 499 31.40 -16.98 -9.53
CA GLU A 499 32.05 -16.21 -8.47
C GLU A 499 31.51 -16.57 -7.07
N VAL A 500 30.22 -16.80 -6.93
CA VAL A 500 29.59 -17.24 -5.67
C VAL A 500 30.04 -18.65 -5.30
N LYS A 501 30.14 -19.55 -6.25
CA LYS A 501 30.69 -20.91 -6.03
C LYS A 501 32.12 -20.86 -5.51
N ALA A 502 32.95 -19.98 -6.08
CA ALA A 502 34.33 -19.76 -5.63
C ALA A 502 34.36 -19.18 -4.22
N GLU A 503 33.51 -18.21 -3.91
CA GLU A 503 33.38 -17.62 -2.56
C GLU A 503 32.99 -18.69 -1.53
N TYR A 504 32.04 -19.54 -1.85
CA TYR A 504 31.64 -20.63 -0.97
C TYR A 504 32.77 -21.64 -0.73
N ALA A 505 33.55 -21.97 -1.77
CA ALA A 505 34.71 -22.85 -1.65
C ALA A 505 35.73 -22.30 -0.67
N GLU A 506 36.00 -20.99 -0.70
CA GLU A 506 36.90 -20.31 0.25
C GLU A 506 36.35 -20.32 1.68
N ILE A 507 35.04 -20.14 1.86
CA ILE A 507 34.40 -20.21 3.17
C ILE A 507 34.59 -21.62 3.77
N VAL A 508 34.31 -22.66 3.00
CA VAL A 508 34.45 -24.07 3.42
C VAL A 508 35.92 -24.37 3.76
N LYS A 509 36.86 -23.95 2.93
CA LYS A 509 38.30 -24.13 3.16
C LYS A 509 38.73 -23.51 4.49
N ASN A 510 38.31 -22.28 4.76
CA ASN A 510 38.64 -21.58 6.01
C ASN A 510 38.01 -22.28 7.23
N GLU A 511 36.80 -22.77 7.13
CA GLU A 511 36.11 -23.50 8.20
C GLU A 511 36.80 -24.84 8.50
N VAL A 512 37.21 -25.57 7.47
CA VAL A 512 37.96 -26.82 7.62
C VAL A 512 39.32 -26.56 8.29
N GLN A 513 40.04 -25.53 7.85
CA GLN A 513 41.31 -25.18 8.46
C GLN A 513 41.19 -24.81 9.94
N ARG A 514 40.13 -24.07 10.31
CA ARG A 514 39.84 -23.76 11.71
C ARG A 514 39.47 -25.00 12.54
N ALA A 515 38.76 -25.94 11.94
CA ALA A 515 38.39 -27.19 12.61
C ALA A 515 39.60 -28.10 12.85
N ILE A 516 40.55 -28.14 11.91
CA ILE A 516 41.77 -28.96 12.03
C ILE A 516 42.78 -28.30 12.98
N GLY A 517 42.82 -26.98 13.05
CA GLY A 517 43.71 -26.21 13.91
C GLY A 517 43.31 -26.13 15.38
N ARG A 518 42.16 -26.70 15.75
CA ARG A 518 41.69 -26.91 17.13
C ARG A 518 42.00 -28.31 17.60
#